data_5b6dac7f1d2618995cd97174f61a3558
#
_entry.id   5b6dac7f1d2618995cd97174f61a3558
#
_cell.length_a   1.000
_cell.length_b   1.000
_cell.length_c   1.000
_cell.angle_alpha   90.00
_cell.angle_beta   90.00
_cell.angle_gamma   90.00
#
_symmetry.space_group_name_H-M   'P 1'
#
loop_
_entity.id
_entity.type
_entity.pdbx_description
1 polymer ?
#
loop_
_entity_poly.entity_id
_entity_poly.type
_entity_poly.pdbx_seq_one_letter_code
_entity_poly.pdbx_strand_id
1 'polypeptide(L)'
;MRFAQLIAMAAAWLAPCTALGADSTPASASDDRIALSANGSTLPGTNGGGGASVAWLHNFDADTLAGVAVEHQVISVAHWTFGSVNGSLTRELGDARYSFYGEAHEGAGDNGAHAFKYSIVAAGLIGTYFHRLSVQLEDRQFDVITTHGNLPKLGLSYLWNPHTLTTVSYADTVGGNLGTHLTSGRIDLSGSQLNFLAGVSFGQVSPTVLNLNISLPGKTLKEGYVGVTKLLPHLRGALTLVVDYQDLSGSNRVAVTVNYIFHFGHQGKPT
;
A
#
# COMPACT_ATOMS: atom_id res chain seq x y z
N MET A 1 10.89 -10.64 6.38
CA MET A 1 10.04 -10.07 7.41
C MET A 1 9.33 -8.76 7.07
N ARG A 2 9.69 -8.03 6.03
CA ARG A 2 9.18 -6.69 5.70
C ARG A 2 8.67 -6.53 4.28
N PHE A 3 8.76 -7.55 3.48
CA PHE A 3 8.14 -7.55 2.16
C PHE A 3 6.63 -7.47 2.26
N ALA A 4 6.04 -8.18 3.22
CA ALA A 4 4.61 -8.03 3.49
C ALA A 4 4.24 -6.62 3.96
N GLN A 5 5.15 -5.89 4.65
CA GLN A 5 4.91 -4.49 4.98
C GLN A 5 5.11 -3.54 3.81
N LEU A 6 6.07 -3.79 2.95
CA LEU A 6 6.22 -3.01 1.72
C LEU A 6 5.06 -3.27 0.77
N ILE A 7 4.62 -4.51 0.65
CA ILE A 7 3.41 -4.85 -0.12
C ILE A 7 2.16 -4.29 0.59
N ALA A 8 2.04 -4.41 1.90
CA ALA A 8 0.90 -3.85 2.65
C ALA A 8 0.96 -2.32 2.72
N MET A 9 2.14 -1.72 2.86
CA MET A 9 2.28 -0.26 2.85
C MET A 9 2.10 0.30 1.45
N ALA A 10 2.70 -0.27 0.41
CA ALA A 10 2.45 0.16 -0.95
C ALA A 10 1.00 -0.11 -1.38
N ALA A 11 0.38 -1.21 -0.96
CA ALA A 11 -1.04 -1.44 -1.19
C ALA A 11 -1.93 -0.49 -0.35
N ALA A 12 -1.50 -0.06 0.83
CA ALA A 12 -2.18 0.99 1.60
C ALA A 12 -1.98 2.38 0.97
N TRP A 13 -0.86 2.61 0.28
CA TRP A 13 -0.60 3.85 -0.43
C TRP A 13 -1.27 3.90 -1.80
N LEU A 14 -1.38 2.75 -2.47
CA LEU A 14 -2.00 2.61 -3.80
C LEU A 14 -3.41 2.01 -3.75
N ALA A 15 -3.93 1.65 -2.58
CA ALA A 15 -5.37 1.61 -2.51
C ALA A 15 -5.78 2.99 -3.04
N PRO A 16 -6.33 3.10 -4.27
CA PRO A 16 -6.89 4.35 -4.67
C PRO A 16 -7.76 4.71 -3.48
N CYS A 17 -7.58 5.91 -2.92
CA CYS A 17 -8.63 6.53 -2.16
C CYS A 17 -9.79 6.75 -3.14
N THR A 18 -10.25 5.69 -3.77
CA THR A 18 -11.62 5.60 -4.23
C THR A 18 -12.37 5.61 -2.93
N ALA A 19 -12.63 6.81 -2.45
CA ALA A 19 -13.65 7.05 -1.49
C ALA A 19 -14.88 6.35 -2.05
N LEU A 20 -15.07 5.13 -1.55
CA LEU A 20 -16.30 4.41 -1.78
C LEU A 20 -17.39 5.29 -1.23
N GLY A 21 -18.24 5.84 -2.11
CA GLY A 21 -19.45 6.51 -1.73
C GLY A 21 -19.31 7.89 -1.11
N ALA A 22 -18.27 8.63 -1.36
CA ALA A 22 -18.37 10.07 -1.22
C ALA A 22 -19.24 10.60 -2.35
N ASP A 23 -20.29 11.34 -1.99
CA ASP A 23 -21.10 12.11 -2.92
C ASP A 23 -20.25 12.61 -4.08
N SER A 24 -20.74 12.38 -5.29
CA SER A 24 -20.18 12.88 -6.54
C SER A 24 -20.33 14.41 -6.62
N THR A 25 -19.69 15.10 -5.72
CA THR A 25 -19.31 16.48 -5.97
C THR A 25 -18.26 16.42 -7.07
N PRO A 26 -18.50 17.04 -8.23
CA PRO A 26 -17.49 17.08 -9.29
C PRO A 26 -16.21 17.60 -8.66
N ALA A 27 -15.14 16.81 -8.74
CA ALA A 27 -13.83 17.20 -8.25
C ALA A 27 -13.49 18.53 -8.92
N SER A 28 -13.46 19.57 -8.13
CA SER A 28 -13.00 20.88 -8.60
C SER A 28 -11.54 20.74 -9.00
N ALA A 29 -11.19 21.34 -10.11
CA ALA A 29 -9.87 21.38 -10.67
C ALA A 29 -8.77 21.49 -9.61
N SER A 30 -7.78 20.61 -9.69
CA SER A 30 -6.54 20.52 -8.91
C SER A 30 -6.69 20.50 -7.37
N ASP A 31 -6.57 19.32 -6.79
CA ASP A 31 -6.50 19.12 -5.34
C ASP A 31 -5.12 18.56 -4.97
N ASP A 32 -4.43 19.26 -4.10
CA ASP A 32 -3.15 18.85 -3.55
C ASP A 32 -3.36 18.16 -2.20
N ARG A 33 -2.61 17.11 -1.96
CA ARG A 33 -2.62 16.38 -0.69
C ARG A 33 -1.22 16.14 -0.19
N ILE A 34 -1.02 16.32 1.11
CA ILE A 34 0.16 15.83 1.80
C ILE A 34 -0.26 14.67 2.69
N ALA A 35 0.45 13.57 2.59
CA ALA A 35 0.30 12.45 3.48
C ALA A 35 1.55 12.29 4.35
N LEU A 36 1.33 12.14 5.63
CA LEU A 36 2.37 11.86 6.64
C LEU A 36 2.09 10.48 7.19
N SER A 37 3.11 9.64 7.28
CA SER A 37 3.00 8.32 7.87
C SER A 37 4.10 8.08 8.88
N ALA A 38 3.74 7.39 9.96
CA ALA A 38 4.70 6.83 10.90
C ALA A 38 4.29 5.40 11.24
N ASN A 39 5.27 4.53 11.40
CA ASN A 39 5.03 3.15 11.80
C ASN A 39 6.02 2.70 12.86
N GLY A 40 5.59 1.76 13.69
CA GLY A 40 6.43 1.07 14.66
C GLY A 40 6.09 -0.41 14.68
N SER A 41 7.07 -1.26 14.97
CA SER A 41 6.84 -2.70 15.06
C SER A 41 7.71 -3.35 16.11
N THR A 42 7.14 -4.35 16.77
CA THR A 42 7.89 -5.26 17.66
C THR A 42 8.41 -6.45 16.87
N LEU A 43 9.57 -6.93 17.25
CA LEU A 43 10.18 -8.11 16.67
C LEU A 43 10.85 -8.90 17.78
N PRO A 44 10.44 -10.14 18.10
CA PRO A 44 11.08 -10.94 19.11
C PRO A 44 12.59 -11.11 18.84
N GLY A 45 13.40 -10.87 19.86
CA GLY A 45 14.86 -10.97 19.76
C GLY A 45 15.58 -9.78 19.12
N THR A 46 14.87 -8.68 18.86
CA THR A 46 15.45 -7.44 18.33
C THR A 46 14.87 -6.20 19.01
N ASN A 47 15.47 -5.05 18.78
CA ASN A 47 14.97 -3.76 19.30
C ASN A 47 13.72 -3.25 18.54
N GLY A 48 13.07 -4.11 17.74
CA GLY A 48 11.95 -3.70 16.92
C GLY A 48 12.36 -2.85 15.71
N GLY A 49 11.43 -2.08 15.18
CA GLY A 49 11.68 -1.21 14.05
C GLY A 49 10.60 -0.14 13.90
N GLY A 50 10.89 0.86 13.11
CA GLY A 50 9.96 1.93 12.81
C GLY A 50 10.37 2.71 11.58
N GLY A 51 9.50 3.60 11.14
CA GLY A 51 9.78 4.47 10.03
C GLY A 51 8.79 5.61 9.93
N ALA A 52 9.12 6.54 9.05
CA ALA A 52 8.27 7.68 8.73
C ALA A 52 8.36 7.99 7.25
N SER A 53 7.30 8.54 6.70
CA SER A 53 7.26 9.00 5.33
C SER A 53 6.48 10.30 5.18
N VAL A 54 6.81 11.03 4.13
CA VAL A 54 6.05 12.16 3.64
C VAL A 54 5.80 11.98 2.15
N ALA A 55 4.56 12.22 1.71
CA ALA A 55 4.20 12.20 0.32
C ALA A 55 3.43 13.46 -0.06
N TRP A 56 3.61 13.91 -1.28
CA TRP A 56 2.79 14.90 -1.95
C TRP A 56 2.09 14.25 -3.13
N LEU A 57 0.79 14.47 -3.22
CA LEU A 57 -0.08 13.95 -4.27
C LEU A 57 -0.81 15.12 -4.93
N HIS A 58 -0.84 15.12 -6.23
CA HIS A 58 -1.51 16.15 -7.04
C HIS A 58 -2.54 15.51 -7.98
N ASN A 59 -3.78 15.93 -7.88
CA ASN A 59 -4.79 15.61 -8.87
C ASN A 59 -4.76 16.69 -9.95
N PHE A 60 -4.38 16.34 -11.16
CA PHE A 60 -4.45 17.24 -12.32
C PHE A 60 -5.89 17.48 -12.74
N ASP A 61 -6.70 16.44 -12.65
CA ASP A 61 -8.13 16.42 -12.91
C ASP A 61 -8.78 15.28 -12.12
N ALA A 62 -10.07 15.01 -12.36
CA ALA A 62 -10.81 13.93 -11.70
C ALA A 62 -10.25 12.52 -11.99
N ASP A 63 -9.50 12.38 -13.07
CA ASP A 63 -9.08 11.10 -13.63
C ASP A 63 -7.56 10.88 -13.60
N THR A 64 -6.79 11.94 -13.32
CA THR A 64 -5.32 11.91 -13.40
C THR A 64 -4.71 12.35 -12.08
N LEU A 65 -3.91 11.47 -11.49
CA LEU A 65 -3.16 11.71 -10.25
C LEU A 65 -1.68 11.44 -10.49
N ALA A 66 -0.82 12.24 -9.88
CA ALA A 66 0.58 11.89 -9.68
C ALA A 66 1.06 12.25 -8.28
N GLY A 67 2.14 11.64 -7.85
CA GLY A 67 2.70 11.90 -6.54
C GLY A 67 4.15 11.51 -6.41
N VAL A 68 4.76 12.05 -5.37
CA VAL A 68 6.13 11.74 -4.94
C VAL A 68 6.15 11.53 -3.44
N ALA A 69 7.03 10.65 -2.98
CA ALA A 69 7.21 10.44 -1.55
C ALA A 69 8.67 10.17 -1.20
N VAL A 70 8.99 10.41 0.07
CA VAL A 70 10.25 9.99 0.69
C VAL A 70 9.91 9.23 1.95
N GLU A 71 10.57 8.11 2.15
CA GLU A 71 10.39 7.26 3.31
C GLU A 71 11.73 6.88 3.92
N HIS A 72 11.79 6.84 5.25
CA HIS A 72 12.91 6.35 6.02
C HIS A 72 12.45 5.23 6.95
N GLN A 73 13.20 4.13 6.99
CA GLN A 73 12.91 2.95 7.80
C GLN A 73 14.13 2.53 8.59
N VAL A 74 13.91 2.10 9.81
CA VAL A 74 14.94 1.57 10.71
C VAL A 74 14.48 0.25 11.30
N ILE A 75 15.35 -0.75 11.34
CA ILE A 75 15.11 -2.04 11.97
C ILE A 75 16.36 -2.59 12.57
N SER A 76 16.39 -2.65 13.89
CA SER A 76 17.60 -3.05 14.59
C SER A 76 18.76 -2.18 14.10
N VAL A 77 19.76 -2.77 13.46
CA VAL A 77 20.93 -2.08 12.92
C VAL A 77 20.79 -1.67 11.44
N ALA A 78 19.74 -2.12 10.78
CA ALA A 78 19.51 -1.79 9.38
C ALA A 78 18.66 -0.53 9.25
N HIS A 79 19.07 0.37 8.35
CA HIS A 79 18.30 1.55 8.01
C HIS A 79 18.36 1.78 6.50
N TRP A 80 17.31 2.36 5.95
CA TRP A 80 17.26 2.73 4.53
C TRP A 80 16.34 3.90 4.29
N THR A 81 16.62 4.62 3.22
CA THR A 81 15.82 5.72 2.72
C THR A 81 15.54 5.47 1.26
N PHE A 82 14.31 5.71 0.85
CA PHE A 82 13.93 5.64 -0.54
C PHE A 82 13.01 6.78 -0.94
N GLY A 83 13.12 7.19 -2.20
CA GLY A 83 12.16 8.06 -2.88
C GLY A 83 11.21 7.21 -3.72
N SER A 84 10.00 7.69 -3.92
CA SER A 84 9.06 7.08 -4.84
C SER A 84 8.35 8.10 -5.69
N VAL A 85 7.96 7.68 -6.88
CA VAL A 85 7.05 8.38 -7.77
C VAL A 85 5.89 7.44 -8.10
N ASN A 86 4.69 7.99 -8.19
CA ASN A 86 3.51 7.23 -8.57
C ASN A 86 2.59 8.07 -9.46
N GLY A 87 1.72 7.39 -10.19
CA GLY A 87 0.71 8.05 -11.00
C GLY A 87 -0.42 7.12 -11.38
N SER A 88 -1.58 7.69 -11.65
CA SER A 88 -2.72 6.95 -12.16
C SER A 88 -3.51 7.77 -13.17
N LEU A 89 -4.11 7.05 -14.11
CA LEU A 89 -4.98 7.58 -15.15
C LEU A 89 -6.22 6.73 -15.23
N THR A 90 -7.39 7.35 -15.08
CA THR A 90 -8.69 6.69 -15.17
C THR A 90 -9.38 7.08 -16.47
N ARG A 91 -10.09 6.14 -17.11
CA ARG A 91 -10.92 6.38 -18.28
C ARG A 91 -12.20 5.56 -18.21
N GLU A 92 -13.28 6.15 -18.62
CA GLU A 92 -14.56 5.49 -18.79
C GLU A 92 -14.74 5.05 -20.25
N LEU A 93 -15.09 3.79 -20.46
CA LEU A 93 -15.36 3.20 -21.77
C LEU A 93 -16.68 2.42 -21.68
N GLY A 94 -17.76 3.02 -22.17
CA GLY A 94 -19.11 2.48 -21.99
C GLY A 94 -19.50 2.39 -20.52
N ASP A 95 -19.94 1.21 -20.09
CA ASP A 95 -20.34 0.96 -18.70
C ASP A 95 -19.18 0.51 -17.78
N ALA A 96 -17.96 0.54 -18.30
CA ALA A 96 -16.77 0.13 -17.56
C ALA A 96 -15.83 1.33 -17.32
N ARG A 97 -15.20 1.32 -16.15
CA ARG A 97 -14.18 2.28 -15.76
C ARG A 97 -12.83 1.58 -15.63
N TYR A 98 -11.81 2.09 -16.29
CA TYR A 98 -10.46 1.54 -16.29
C TYR A 98 -9.49 2.52 -15.65
N SER A 99 -8.73 2.05 -14.66
CA SER A 99 -7.69 2.83 -14.01
C SER A 99 -6.33 2.17 -14.24
N PHE A 100 -5.45 2.84 -14.93
CA PHE A 100 -4.05 2.46 -15.09
C PHE A 100 -3.25 3.16 -14.01
N TYR A 101 -2.32 2.46 -13.37
CA TYR A 101 -1.43 3.05 -12.39
C TYR A 101 -0.02 2.48 -12.51
N GLY A 102 0.93 3.27 -12.02
CA GLY A 102 2.31 2.86 -11.94
C GLY A 102 3.01 3.52 -10.76
N GLU A 103 4.04 2.87 -10.27
CA GLU A 103 4.92 3.37 -9.23
C GLU A 103 6.35 2.91 -9.44
N ALA A 104 7.28 3.73 -8.98
CA ALA A 104 8.68 3.35 -8.90
C ALA A 104 9.24 3.82 -7.55
N HIS A 105 9.99 2.96 -6.89
CA HIS A 105 10.67 3.22 -5.64
C HIS A 105 12.15 2.96 -5.83
N GLU A 106 12.97 3.92 -5.47
CA GLU A 106 14.42 3.76 -5.48
C GLU A 106 15.04 4.27 -4.20
N GLY A 107 16.03 3.56 -3.70
CA GLY A 107 16.68 3.94 -2.47
C GLY A 107 17.95 3.18 -2.17
N ALA A 108 18.52 3.53 -1.04
CA ALA A 108 19.71 2.89 -0.51
C ALA A 108 19.60 2.75 1.02
N GLY A 109 20.35 1.82 1.54
CA GLY A 109 20.42 1.58 2.97
C GLY A 109 21.72 0.92 3.36
N ASP A 110 21.83 0.69 4.65
CA ASP A 110 22.95 0.01 5.29
C ASP A 110 22.42 -0.96 6.35
N ASN A 111 23.06 -2.10 6.50
CA ASN A 111 22.68 -3.11 7.51
C ASN A 111 23.67 -3.21 8.66
N GLY A 112 24.55 -2.23 8.79
CA GLY A 112 25.64 -2.23 9.73
C GLY A 112 26.89 -2.97 9.27
N ALA A 113 26.79 -3.73 8.17
CA ALA A 113 27.93 -4.47 7.57
C ALA A 113 28.16 -4.06 6.10
N HIS A 114 27.08 -3.81 5.37
CA HIS A 114 27.14 -3.51 3.93
C HIS A 114 26.06 -2.51 3.52
N ALA A 115 26.44 -1.58 2.65
CA ALA A 115 25.49 -0.73 1.93
C ALA A 115 24.76 -1.57 0.87
N PHE A 116 23.48 -1.24 0.62
CA PHE A 116 22.66 -1.88 -0.39
C PHE A 116 21.82 -0.91 -1.17
N LYS A 117 21.43 -1.29 -2.38
CA LYS A 117 20.45 -0.62 -3.21
C LYS A 117 19.11 -1.34 -3.16
N TYR A 118 18.08 -0.60 -3.47
CA TYR A 118 16.70 -1.04 -3.44
C TYR A 118 15.95 -0.39 -4.60
N SER A 119 15.31 -1.19 -5.42
CA SER A 119 14.46 -0.74 -6.51
C SER A 119 13.21 -1.60 -6.60
N ILE A 120 12.04 -0.96 -6.68
CA ILE A 120 10.77 -1.62 -6.97
C ILE A 120 10.05 -0.80 -8.03
N VAL A 121 9.57 -1.46 -9.07
CA VAL A 121 8.71 -0.87 -10.09
C VAL A 121 7.45 -1.69 -10.17
N ALA A 122 6.29 -1.03 -10.16
CA ALA A 122 5.01 -1.69 -10.36
C ALA A 122 4.17 -0.95 -11.39
N ALA A 123 3.39 -1.72 -12.13
CA ALA A 123 2.36 -1.22 -13.02
C ALA A 123 1.12 -2.09 -12.91
N GLY A 124 -0.05 -1.49 -13.04
CA GLY A 124 -1.30 -2.23 -12.93
C GLY A 124 -2.47 -1.57 -13.64
N LEU A 125 -3.51 -2.37 -13.77
CA LEU A 125 -4.79 -2.01 -14.36
C LEU A 125 -5.92 -2.48 -13.44
N ILE A 126 -6.89 -1.61 -13.20
CA ILE A 126 -8.14 -1.95 -12.54
C ILE A 126 -9.28 -1.69 -13.52
N GLY A 127 -10.05 -2.72 -13.85
CA GLY A 127 -11.29 -2.59 -14.61
C GLY A 127 -12.48 -2.74 -13.66
N THR A 128 -13.36 -1.75 -13.61
CA THR A 128 -14.60 -1.78 -12.81
C THR A 128 -15.79 -1.88 -13.74
N TYR A 129 -16.62 -2.89 -13.51
CA TYR A 129 -17.78 -3.25 -14.33
C TYR A 129 -19.06 -3.10 -13.51
N PHE A 130 -20.10 -2.59 -14.14
CA PHE A 130 -21.43 -2.44 -13.52
C PHE A 130 -21.37 -1.66 -12.18
N HIS A 131 -20.37 -0.79 -12.01
CA HIS A 131 -20.09 -0.04 -10.77
C HIS A 131 -19.92 -0.89 -9.50
N ARG A 132 -19.74 -2.22 -9.62
CA ARG A 132 -19.70 -3.15 -8.48
C ARG A 132 -18.56 -4.15 -8.48
N LEU A 133 -18.23 -4.67 -9.65
CA LEU A 133 -17.19 -5.69 -9.79
C LEU A 133 -15.93 -5.05 -10.32
N SER A 134 -14.81 -5.17 -9.61
CA SER A 134 -13.51 -4.72 -10.09
C SER A 134 -12.54 -5.89 -10.21
N VAL A 135 -11.81 -5.90 -11.30
CA VAL A 135 -10.71 -6.83 -11.58
C VAL A 135 -9.42 -6.03 -11.60
N GLN A 136 -8.44 -6.42 -10.81
CA GLN A 136 -7.11 -5.82 -10.74
C GLN A 136 -6.07 -6.78 -11.31
N LEU A 137 -5.24 -6.27 -12.19
CA LEU A 137 -4.03 -6.92 -12.65
C LEU A 137 -2.86 -6.01 -12.31
N GLU A 138 -1.82 -6.55 -11.69
CA GLU A 138 -0.61 -5.80 -11.32
C GLU A 138 0.61 -6.68 -11.57
N ASP A 139 1.68 -6.12 -12.04
CA ASP A 139 3.01 -6.74 -11.99
C ASP A 139 3.95 -5.82 -11.23
N ARG A 140 4.75 -6.42 -10.35
CA ARG A 140 5.70 -5.72 -9.50
C ARG A 140 7.07 -6.36 -9.61
N GLN A 141 8.00 -5.62 -10.15
CA GLN A 141 9.39 -6.03 -10.25
C GLN A 141 10.16 -5.59 -9.02
N PHE A 142 10.92 -6.50 -8.47
CA PHE A 142 11.80 -6.28 -7.31
C PHE A 142 13.25 -6.49 -7.70
N ASP A 143 14.09 -5.54 -7.27
CA ASP A 143 15.55 -5.68 -7.28
C ASP A 143 16.08 -5.09 -5.97
N VAL A 144 16.27 -5.96 -4.99
CA VAL A 144 16.63 -5.57 -3.62
C VAL A 144 17.76 -6.46 -3.12
N ILE A 145 18.95 -5.90 -3.03
CA ILE A 145 20.18 -6.60 -2.57
C ILE A 145 20.53 -7.80 -3.48
N THR A 146 20.15 -8.99 -3.04
CA THR A 146 20.36 -10.26 -3.79
C THR A 146 19.04 -10.89 -4.21
N THR A 147 17.92 -10.25 -3.91
CA THR A 147 16.58 -10.73 -4.21
C THR A 147 16.02 -9.97 -5.41
N HIS A 148 15.66 -10.71 -6.44
CA HIS A 148 15.05 -10.14 -7.65
C HIS A 148 13.93 -11.07 -8.15
N GLY A 149 12.99 -10.50 -8.88
CA GLY A 149 11.89 -11.25 -9.48
C GLY A 149 10.67 -10.37 -9.69
N ASN A 150 9.70 -10.91 -10.41
CA ASN A 150 8.42 -10.30 -10.65
C ASN A 150 7.36 -10.95 -9.77
N LEU A 151 6.42 -10.17 -9.30
CA LEU A 151 5.29 -10.60 -8.49
C LEU A 151 3.98 -10.14 -9.16
N PRO A 152 3.51 -10.85 -10.20
CA PRO A 152 2.18 -10.63 -10.75
C PRO A 152 1.12 -10.89 -9.69
N LYS A 153 0.08 -10.05 -9.70
CA LYS A 153 -1.05 -10.10 -8.79
C LYS A 153 -2.36 -10.00 -9.55
N LEU A 154 -3.30 -10.86 -9.19
CA LEU A 154 -4.69 -10.80 -9.59
C LEU A 154 -5.54 -10.45 -8.38
N GLY A 155 -6.40 -9.45 -8.51
CA GLY A 155 -7.36 -9.05 -7.49
C GLY A 155 -8.79 -9.03 -8.03
N LEU A 156 -9.74 -9.39 -7.18
CA LEU A 156 -11.18 -9.27 -7.43
C LEU A 156 -11.81 -8.53 -6.28
N SER A 157 -12.57 -7.49 -6.58
CA SER A 157 -13.30 -6.73 -5.56
C SER A 157 -14.78 -6.67 -5.92
N TYR A 158 -15.64 -6.75 -4.91
CA TYR A 158 -17.08 -6.65 -5.10
C TYR A 158 -17.70 -5.68 -4.10
N LEU A 159 -18.42 -4.70 -4.63
CA LEU A 159 -19.17 -3.71 -3.87
C LEU A 159 -20.58 -4.22 -3.59
N TRP A 160 -20.80 -4.73 -2.36
CA TRP A 160 -22.09 -5.28 -1.92
C TRP A 160 -23.17 -4.19 -1.82
N ASN A 161 -22.77 -3.06 -1.30
CA ASN A 161 -23.59 -1.85 -1.15
C ASN A 161 -22.64 -0.64 -1.07
N PRO A 162 -23.12 0.62 -1.08
CA PRO A 162 -22.25 1.81 -1.04
C PRO A 162 -21.27 1.88 0.15
N HIS A 163 -21.47 1.05 1.15
CA HIS A 163 -20.68 1.06 2.38
C HIS A 163 -19.80 -0.17 2.59
N THR A 164 -19.91 -1.20 1.74
CA THR A 164 -19.21 -2.48 1.96
C THR A 164 -18.55 -2.97 0.68
N LEU A 165 -17.22 -3.02 0.69
CA LEU A 165 -16.38 -3.60 -0.34
C LEU A 165 -15.65 -4.82 0.21
N THR A 166 -15.61 -5.90 -0.54
CA THR A 166 -14.72 -7.04 -0.28
C THR A 166 -13.73 -7.19 -1.41
N THR A 167 -12.51 -7.56 -1.08
CA THR A 167 -11.43 -7.81 -2.04
C THR A 167 -10.77 -9.14 -1.71
N VAL A 168 -10.51 -9.94 -2.73
CA VAL A 168 -9.66 -11.13 -2.67
C VAL A 168 -8.56 -10.98 -3.69
N SER A 169 -7.33 -11.33 -3.34
CA SER A 169 -6.23 -11.26 -4.28
C SER A 169 -5.28 -12.44 -4.13
N TYR A 170 -4.61 -12.77 -5.22
CA TYR A 170 -3.54 -13.75 -5.30
C TYR A 170 -2.35 -13.14 -6.00
N ALA A 171 -1.16 -13.38 -5.46
CA ALA A 171 0.10 -12.96 -6.03
C ALA A 171 1.10 -14.11 -5.96
N ASP A 172 1.88 -14.31 -7.03
CA ASP A 172 2.87 -15.37 -7.12
C ASP A 172 4.12 -14.89 -7.82
N THR A 173 5.28 -15.37 -7.39
CA THR A 173 6.56 -15.01 -7.98
C THR A 173 6.76 -15.68 -9.33
N VAL A 174 7.13 -14.89 -10.33
CA VAL A 174 7.55 -15.37 -11.65
C VAL A 174 9.00 -14.96 -11.91
N GLY A 175 9.84 -15.95 -12.06
CA GLY A 175 11.29 -15.74 -12.27
C GLY A 175 12.01 -15.23 -11.02
N GLY A 176 13.33 -15.19 -11.10
CA GLY A 176 14.19 -14.73 -10.02
C GLY A 176 14.20 -15.65 -8.79
N ASN A 177 14.46 -15.06 -7.63
CA ASN A 177 14.58 -15.77 -6.35
C ASN A 177 13.68 -15.21 -5.25
N LEU A 178 12.65 -14.47 -5.61
CA LEU A 178 11.74 -13.83 -4.65
C LEU A 178 10.96 -14.85 -3.81
N GLY A 179 10.54 -15.98 -4.41
CA GLY A 179 9.93 -17.12 -3.69
C GLY A 179 8.72 -16.77 -2.85
N THR A 180 7.87 -15.86 -3.35
CA THR A 180 6.68 -15.36 -2.66
C THR A 180 5.42 -15.80 -3.37
N HIS A 181 4.45 -16.34 -2.63
CA HIS A 181 3.08 -16.53 -3.09
C HIS A 181 2.13 -16.18 -1.95
N LEU A 182 1.13 -15.36 -2.23
CA LEU A 182 0.22 -14.81 -1.24
C LEU A 182 -1.23 -14.86 -1.73
N THR A 183 -2.11 -15.30 -0.85
CA THR A 183 -3.56 -15.10 -0.97
C THR A 183 -4.00 -14.13 0.12
N SER A 184 -4.78 -13.13 -0.25
CA SER A 184 -5.26 -12.13 0.70
C SER A 184 -6.75 -11.91 0.55
N GLY A 185 -7.41 -11.61 1.66
CA GLY A 185 -8.80 -11.19 1.71
C GLY A 185 -8.95 -9.94 2.55
N ARG A 186 -9.79 -9.00 2.11
CA ARG A 186 -10.03 -7.73 2.80
C ARG A 186 -11.49 -7.35 2.74
N ILE A 187 -11.98 -6.72 3.79
CA ILE A 187 -13.26 -6.04 3.85
C ILE A 187 -13.04 -4.58 4.24
N ASP A 188 -13.70 -3.68 3.53
CA ASP A 188 -13.75 -2.24 3.80
C ASP A 188 -15.18 -1.84 4.10
N LEU A 189 -15.38 -1.14 5.21
CA LEU A 189 -16.65 -0.61 5.65
C LEU A 189 -16.58 0.91 5.72
N SER A 190 -17.40 1.59 4.94
CA SER A 190 -17.41 3.04 4.86
C SER A 190 -18.61 3.64 5.58
N GLY A 191 -18.35 4.55 6.51
CA GLY A 191 -19.35 5.37 7.19
C GLY A 191 -19.17 6.86 6.90
N SER A 192 -20.04 7.68 7.43
CA SER A 192 -20.01 9.14 7.19
C SER A 192 -18.77 9.84 7.80
N GLN A 193 -18.24 9.33 8.88
CA GLN A 193 -17.07 9.91 9.57
C GLN A 193 -15.99 8.89 9.89
N LEU A 194 -16.33 7.61 9.94
CA LEU A 194 -15.43 6.51 10.28
C LEU A 194 -15.51 5.45 9.19
N ASN A 195 -14.35 5.05 8.71
CA ASN A 195 -14.19 3.90 7.84
C ASN A 195 -13.38 2.84 8.57
N PHE A 196 -13.75 1.58 8.40
CA PHE A 196 -13.05 0.44 8.97
C PHE A 196 -12.53 -0.43 7.85
N LEU A 197 -11.40 -1.06 8.11
CA LEU A 197 -10.85 -2.09 7.24
C LEU A 197 -10.38 -3.27 8.10
N ALA A 198 -10.52 -4.47 7.56
CA ALA A 198 -9.94 -5.66 8.13
C ALA A 198 -9.50 -6.60 7.02
N GLY A 199 -8.43 -7.33 7.22
CA GLY A 199 -7.97 -8.28 6.23
C GLY A 199 -7.08 -9.35 6.81
N VAL A 200 -6.86 -10.37 6.00
CA VAL A 200 -6.01 -11.51 6.28
C VAL A 200 -5.18 -11.84 5.05
N SER A 201 -3.98 -12.37 5.27
CA SER A 201 -3.11 -12.85 4.19
C SER A 201 -2.46 -14.17 4.60
N PHE A 202 -2.35 -15.07 3.64
CA PHE A 202 -1.75 -16.39 3.83
C PHE A 202 -0.81 -16.71 2.67
N GLY A 203 0.30 -17.38 2.97
CA GLY A 203 1.18 -17.86 1.91
C GLY A 203 2.61 -18.04 2.35
N GLN A 204 3.52 -17.91 1.42
CA GLN A 204 4.96 -17.89 1.65
C GLN A 204 5.51 -16.55 1.22
N VAL A 205 6.42 -16.02 2.03
CA VAL A 205 7.12 -14.77 1.73
C VAL A 205 8.60 -15.02 1.87
N SER A 206 9.37 -14.63 0.87
CA SER A 206 10.82 -14.66 0.98
C SER A 206 11.28 -13.64 2.03
N PRO A 207 11.97 -14.07 3.08
CA PRO A 207 12.49 -13.17 4.09
C PRO A 207 13.73 -12.40 3.65
N THR A 208 14.26 -12.71 2.47
CA THR A 208 15.54 -12.18 1.95
C THR A 208 15.55 -10.66 1.86
N VAL A 209 14.40 -10.05 1.74
CA VAL A 209 14.26 -8.60 1.64
C VAL A 209 14.57 -7.88 2.94
N LEU A 210 14.70 -8.57 4.03
CA LEU A 210 14.72 -7.94 5.35
C LEU A 210 15.80 -8.41 6.31
N ASN A 211 16.37 -9.55 6.05
CA ASN A 211 17.40 -10.08 6.92
C ASN A 211 18.66 -10.26 6.09
N LEU A 212 19.44 -9.23 6.08
CA LEU A 212 20.62 -8.95 5.32
C LEU A 212 21.74 -10.02 5.41
N ASN A 213 21.57 -11.06 6.17
CA ASN A 213 22.57 -12.11 6.34
C ASN A 213 22.01 -13.54 6.40
N ILE A 214 20.72 -13.76 6.19
CA ILE A 214 20.15 -15.10 6.33
C ILE A 214 19.39 -15.46 5.06
N SER A 215 19.95 -16.32 4.23
CA SER A 215 19.23 -17.10 3.22
C SER A 215 18.30 -18.05 3.93
N LEU A 216 17.14 -17.58 4.37
CA LEU A 216 16.11 -18.45 4.90
C LEU A 216 15.22 -18.92 3.76
N PRO A 217 14.85 -20.21 3.72
CA PRO A 217 13.81 -20.69 2.81
C PRO A 217 12.52 -19.92 3.10
N GLY A 218 11.67 -19.80 2.09
CA GLY A 218 10.41 -19.06 2.19
C GLY A 218 9.65 -19.41 3.47
N LYS A 219 9.28 -18.39 4.25
CA LYS A 219 8.56 -18.56 5.50
C LYS A 219 7.07 -18.52 5.25
N THR A 220 6.33 -19.41 5.89
CA THR A 220 4.89 -19.32 5.92
C THR A 220 4.48 -18.04 6.63
N LEU A 221 3.68 -17.23 5.97
CA LEU A 221 3.07 -16.03 6.52
C LEU A 221 1.62 -16.30 6.85
N LYS A 222 1.21 -15.93 8.06
CA LYS A 222 -0.19 -15.69 8.41
C LYS A 222 -0.27 -14.27 8.95
N GLU A 223 -1.07 -13.46 8.32
CA GLU A 223 -1.22 -12.06 8.67
C GLU A 223 -2.68 -11.75 8.94
N GLY A 224 -2.94 -10.91 9.90
CA GLY A 224 -4.24 -10.31 10.14
C GLY A 224 -4.07 -8.84 10.51
N TYR A 225 -4.87 -7.96 9.92
CA TYR A 225 -4.82 -6.54 10.22
C TYR A 225 -6.22 -5.95 10.36
N VAL A 226 -6.30 -4.91 11.16
CA VAL A 226 -7.49 -4.07 11.30
C VAL A 226 -7.08 -2.61 11.28
N GLY A 227 -7.95 -1.78 10.73
CA GLY A 227 -7.69 -0.35 10.68
C GLY A 227 -8.97 0.47 10.81
N VAL A 228 -8.79 1.70 11.23
CA VAL A 228 -9.83 2.70 11.32
C VAL A 228 -9.32 4.01 10.73
N THR A 229 -10.15 4.63 9.88
CA THR A 229 -9.91 5.97 9.36
C THR A 229 -10.99 6.89 9.88
N LYS A 230 -10.59 7.98 10.52
CA LYS A 230 -11.48 9.06 10.95
C LYS A 230 -11.33 10.25 10.01
N LEU A 231 -12.42 10.65 9.40
CA LEU A 231 -12.49 11.89 8.63
C LEU A 231 -12.46 13.08 9.59
N LEU A 232 -11.66 14.07 9.28
CA LEU A 232 -11.46 15.30 10.07
C LEU A 232 -11.81 16.52 9.21
N PRO A 233 -13.11 16.81 8.98
CA PRO A 233 -13.51 17.87 8.04
C PRO A 233 -12.97 19.25 8.41
N HIS A 234 -12.88 19.56 9.70
CA HIS A 234 -12.34 20.84 10.18
C HIS A 234 -10.84 21.02 9.88
N LEU A 235 -10.10 19.93 9.79
CA LEU A 235 -8.69 19.90 9.45
C LEU A 235 -8.46 19.56 7.96
N ARG A 236 -9.53 19.45 7.17
CA ARG A 236 -9.48 19.05 5.75
C ARG A 236 -8.63 17.79 5.53
N GLY A 237 -8.82 16.78 6.36
CA GLY A 237 -7.96 15.61 6.32
C GLY A 237 -8.61 14.36 6.86
N ALA A 238 -7.82 13.30 6.91
CA ALA A 238 -8.19 12.01 7.46
C ALA A 238 -7.02 11.43 8.27
N LEU A 239 -7.33 10.84 9.41
CA LEU A 239 -6.39 10.12 10.26
C LEU A 239 -6.71 8.62 10.19
N THR A 240 -5.73 7.82 9.81
CA THR A 240 -5.85 6.36 9.76
C THR A 240 -4.90 5.72 10.77
N LEU A 241 -5.42 4.76 11.52
CA LEU A 241 -4.66 3.87 12.38
C LEU A 241 -4.84 2.44 11.88
N VAL A 242 -3.75 1.71 11.70
CA VAL A 242 -3.75 0.29 11.35
C VAL A 242 -2.91 -0.49 12.34
N VAL A 243 -3.43 -1.59 12.82
CA VAL A 243 -2.71 -2.58 13.61
C VAL A 243 -2.63 -3.87 12.82
N ASP A 244 -1.44 -4.40 12.69
CA ASP A 244 -1.12 -5.59 11.92
C ASP A 244 -0.40 -6.62 12.81
N TYR A 245 -0.85 -7.88 12.73
CA TYR A 245 -0.23 -9.01 13.35
C TYR A 245 0.24 -10.01 12.29
N GLN A 246 1.50 -10.43 12.39
CA GLN A 246 2.13 -11.38 11.48
C GLN A 246 2.74 -12.54 12.24
N ASP A 247 2.38 -13.76 11.87
CA ASP A 247 3.06 -15.00 12.26
C ASP A 247 3.93 -15.47 11.08
N LEU A 248 5.23 -15.50 11.30
CA LEU A 248 6.26 -15.83 10.33
C LEU A 248 7.03 -17.09 10.77
N SER A 249 6.35 -18.24 10.79
CA SER A 249 6.97 -19.54 11.14
C SER A 249 7.86 -19.48 12.39
N GLY A 250 7.28 -19.02 13.51
CA GLY A 250 7.94 -18.98 14.82
C GLY A 250 8.50 -17.62 15.23
N SER A 251 8.17 -16.57 14.49
CA SER A 251 8.45 -15.18 14.87
C SER A 251 7.19 -14.34 14.71
N ASN A 252 6.60 -13.96 15.81
CA ASN A 252 5.42 -13.10 15.80
C ASN A 252 5.83 -11.63 15.75
N ARG A 253 5.08 -10.83 15.01
CA ARG A 253 5.30 -9.40 14.89
C ARG A 253 3.99 -8.66 15.02
N VAL A 254 4.01 -7.59 15.77
CA VAL A 254 2.93 -6.59 15.78
C VAL A 254 3.48 -5.31 15.18
N ALA A 255 2.74 -4.71 14.27
CA ALA A 255 3.04 -3.39 13.74
C ALA A 255 1.85 -2.45 13.92
N VAL A 256 2.16 -1.20 14.15
CA VAL A 256 1.18 -0.11 14.23
C VAL A 256 1.60 0.94 13.23
N THR A 257 0.66 1.39 12.40
CA THR A 257 0.86 2.45 11.43
C THR A 257 -0.17 3.55 11.65
N VAL A 258 0.32 4.78 11.67
CA VAL A 258 -0.51 5.98 11.73
C VAL A 258 -0.27 6.78 10.46
N ASN A 259 -1.34 7.11 9.74
CA ASN A 259 -1.29 7.96 8.55
C ASN A 259 -2.20 9.17 8.74
N TYR A 260 -1.72 10.33 8.36
CA TYR A 260 -2.50 11.54 8.29
C TYR A 260 -2.44 12.12 6.88
N ILE A 261 -3.60 12.32 6.25
CA ILE A 261 -3.70 12.95 4.94
C ILE A 261 -4.35 14.31 5.12
N PHE A 262 -3.70 15.32 4.59
CA PHE A 262 -4.17 16.70 4.59
C PHE A 262 -4.44 17.16 3.15
N HIS A 263 -5.62 17.73 2.91
CA HIS A 263 -6.04 18.30 1.63
C HIS A 263 -5.84 19.81 1.62
N PHE A 264 -5.12 20.31 0.65
CA PHE A 264 -4.98 21.74 0.43
C PHE A 264 -5.21 22.05 -1.05
N GLY A 265 -6.20 22.83 -1.34
CA GLY A 265 -6.57 23.21 -2.69
C GLY A 265 -7.59 24.34 -2.64
N HIS A 266 -7.68 25.12 -3.70
CA HIS A 266 -8.70 26.14 -3.85
C HIS A 266 -10.06 25.44 -4.05
N GLN A 267 -10.90 25.46 -3.01
CA GLN A 267 -12.32 25.29 -3.26
C GLN A 267 -12.76 26.50 -4.09
N GLY A 268 -13.01 26.26 -5.37
CA GLY A 268 -13.76 27.25 -6.17
C GLY A 268 -15.00 27.63 -5.37
N LYS A 269 -15.23 28.93 -5.11
CA LYS A 269 -16.46 29.41 -4.52
C LYS A 269 -17.61 28.78 -5.30
N PRO A 270 -18.60 28.17 -4.63
CA PRO A 270 -19.82 27.80 -5.32
C PRO A 270 -20.41 29.08 -5.92
N THR A 271 -20.49 29.13 -7.24
CA THR A 271 -21.22 30.16 -8.01
C THR A 271 -22.70 29.91 -7.89
#